data_2c57dc9d2a03eff4e9b9f2ee9608eaf6
#
_entry.id   2c57dc9d2a03eff4e9b9f2ee9608eaf6
#
_cell.length_a   1.000
_cell.length_b   1.000
_cell.length_c   1.000
_cell.angle_alpha   90.00
_cell.angle_beta   90.00
_cell.angle_gamma   90.00
#
_symmetry.space_group_name_H-M   'P 1'
#
loop_
_entity.id
_entity.type
_entity.pdbx_description
1 polymer ?
#
loop_
_entity_poly.entity_id
_entity_poly.type
_entity_poly.pdbx_seq_one_letter_code
_entity_poly.pdbx_strand_id
1 'polypeptide(L)'
;MNKPTYIIIHCSATREDKDFTEKQINDSHVARGFGKWGYHYYIRKDGRVIPMRAENEIGAHDNFIVPGEKTSYNRCSIGICYEGGLDKNGKAKDTRTDAQKKAMRELVQDICHRHDIIDILGHRDTSPDKNGNGIVEKCE
;
A
#
# COMPACT_ATOMS: atom_id res chain seq x y z
N MET A 1 16.98 1.02 -9.07
CA MET A 1 16.25 -0.26 -9.00
C MET A 1 15.81 -0.51 -7.57
N ASN A 2 14.60 -1.00 -7.39
CA ASN A 2 14.06 -1.31 -6.07
C ASN A 2 14.72 -2.57 -5.49
N LYS A 3 15.19 -2.49 -4.24
CA LYS A 3 15.69 -3.65 -3.49
C LYS A 3 14.83 -3.79 -2.24
N PRO A 4 13.70 -4.50 -2.33
CA PRO A 4 12.72 -4.49 -1.24
C PRO A 4 13.23 -5.19 0.02
N THR A 5 13.14 -4.48 1.13
CA THR A 5 13.38 -4.97 2.49
C THR A 5 12.16 -4.74 3.38
N TYR A 6 11.15 -4.03 2.87
CA TYR A 6 9.89 -3.78 3.56
C TYR A 6 8.72 -4.11 2.65
N ILE A 7 7.61 -4.48 3.28
CA ILE A 7 6.29 -4.53 2.62
C ILE A 7 5.44 -3.46 3.29
N ILE A 8 4.83 -2.58 2.49
CA ILE A 8 3.97 -1.52 2.99
C ILE A 8 2.53 -1.79 2.53
N ILE A 9 1.61 -1.88 3.48
CA ILE A 9 0.20 -2.16 3.21
C ILE A 9 -0.56 -0.83 3.17
N HIS A 10 -1.31 -0.63 2.10
CA HIS A 10 -2.17 0.53 1.87
C HIS A 10 -3.60 0.10 1.64
N CYS A 11 -4.53 1.04 1.80
CA CYS A 11 -5.88 0.90 1.27
C CYS A 11 -6.10 1.95 0.18
N SER A 12 -7.07 1.70 -0.69
CA SER A 12 -7.43 2.67 -1.74
C SER A 12 -8.17 3.89 -1.19
N ALA A 13 -8.60 3.83 0.08
CA ALA A 13 -9.43 4.86 0.72
C ALA A 13 -10.71 5.08 -0.07
N THR A 14 -11.40 3.99 -0.41
CA THR A 14 -12.67 3.99 -1.12
C THR A 14 -13.75 3.32 -0.28
N ARG A 15 -15.01 3.69 -0.54
CA ARG A 15 -16.15 3.20 0.26
C ARG A 15 -16.39 1.71 0.02
N GLU A 16 -16.71 0.99 1.09
CA GLU A 16 -16.95 -0.45 1.06
C GLU A 16 -18.12 -0.86 0.16
N ASP A 17 -19.08 0.05 -0.09
CA ASP A 17 -20.25 -0.19 -0.93
C ASP A 17 -20.04 0.20 -2.39
N LYS A 18 -18.83 0.59 -2.78
CA LYS A 18 -18.47 0.97 -4.15
C LYS A 18 -17.35 0.09 -4.65
N ASP A 19 -17.31 -0.12 -5.97
CA ASP A 19 -16.18 -0.76 -6.63
C ASP A 19 -15.16 0.30 -7.04
N PHE A 20 -13.88 -0.06 -6.94
CA PHE A 20 -12.79 0.81 -7.38
C PHE A 20 -11.81 -0.06 -8.17
N THR A 21 -11.91 0.00 -9.48
CA THR A 21 -11.13 -0.87 -10.37
C THR A 21 -9.67 -0.45 -10.45
N GLU A 22 -8.81 -1.37 -10.88
CA GLU A 22 -7.40 -1.09 -11.15
C GLU A 22 -7.23 0.03 -12.19
N LYS A 23 -8.13 0.14 -13.15
CA LYS A 23 -8.12 1.25 -14.12
C LYS A 23 -8.40 2.58 -13.44
N GLN A 24 -9.36 2.63 -12.53
CA GLN A 24 -9.69 3.86 -11.79
C GLN A 24 -8.52 4.31 -10.91
N ILE A 25 -7.83 3.37 -10.27
CA ILE A 25 -6.64 3.67 -9.47
C ILE A 25 -5.52 4.21 -10.36
N ASN A 26 -5.29 3.61 -11.52
CA ASN A 26 -4.29 4.08 -12.47
C ASN A 26 -4.60 5.51 -12.94
N ASP A 27 -5.84 5.75 -13.35
CA ASP A 27 -6.28 7.07 -13.84
C ASP A 27 -6.09 8.14 -12.77
N SER A 28 -6.39 7.82 -11.51
CA SER A 28 -6.18 8.71 -10.38
C SER A 28 -4.70 9.05 -10.18
N HIS A 29 -3.81 8.05 -10.26
CA HIS A 29 -2.38 8.26 -10.09
C HIS A 29 -1.76 9.02 -11.26
N VAL A 30 -2.20 8.75 -12.48
CA VAL A 30 -1.77 9.50 -13.66
C VAL A 30 -2.17 10.98 -13.54
N ALA A 31 -3.41 11.24 -13.11
CA ALA A 31 -3.90 12.62 -12.91
C ALA A 31 -3.09 13.36 -11.83
N ARG A 32 -2.48 12.64 -10.88
CA ARG A 32 -1.64 13.22 -9.82
C ARG A 32 -0.16 13.27 -10.20
N GLY A 33 0.19 12.96 -11.44
CA GLY A 33 1.55 13.07 -11.95
C GLY A 33 2.46 11.88 -11.70
N PHE A 34 1.91 10.74 -11.32
CA PHE A 34 2.72 9.55 -11.01
C PHE A 34 3.13 8.75 -12.25
N GLY A 35 2.66 9.13 -13.43
CA GLY A 35 2.93 8.40 -14.67
C GLY A 35 2.12 7.13 -14.83
N LYS A 36 2.01 6.32 -13.78
CA LYS A 36 1.15 5.14 -13.66
C LYS A 36 0.86 4.91 -12.19
N TRP A 37 0.12 3.87 -11.88
CA TRP A 37 -0.18 3.50 -10.49
C TRP A 37 1.09 3.30 -9.67
N GLY A 38 1.03 3.72 -8.40
CA GLY A 38 2.20 3.76 -7.51
C GLY A 38 2.47 2.47 -6.74
N TYR A 39 1.48 1.57 -6.63
CA TYR A 39 1.60 0.31 -5.89
C TYR A 39 2.17 -0.79 -6.78
N HIS A 40 2.74 -1.83 -6.16
CA HIS A 40 3.19 -3.01 -6.89
C HIS A 40 2.05 -4.01 -7.10
N TYR A 41 1.12 -4.10 -6.14
CA TYR A 41 -0.04 -5.00 -6.20
C TYR A 41 -1.30 -4.32 -5.70
N TYR A 42 -2.42 -4.69 -6.29
CA TYR A 42 -3.75 -4.23 -5.88
C TYR A 42 -4.63 -5.45 -5.64
N ILE A 43 -5.27 -5.53 -4.46
CA ILE A 43 -6.11 -6.66 -4.08
C ILE A 43 -7.57 -6.21 -4.11
N ARG A 44 -8.35 -6.76 -5.04
CA ARG A 44 -9.77 -6.46 -5.19
C ARG A 44 -10.57 -7.12 -4.05
N LYS A 45 -11.80 -6.67 -3.84
CA LYS A 45 -12.68 -7.19 -2.78
C LYS A 45 -12.91 -8.70 -2.85
N ASP A 46 -12.90 -9.28 -4.06
CA ASP A 46 -13.06 -10.72 -4.26
C ASP A 46 -11.77 -11.52 -4.07
N GLY A 47 -10.69 -10.85 -3.70
CA GLY A 47 -9.39 -11.48 -3.44
C GLY A 47 -8.48 -11.56 -4.67
N ARG A 48 -8.89 -11.06 -5.83
CA ARG A 48 -8.02 -11.03 -7.01
C ARG A 48 -6.83 -10.11 -6.75
N VAL A 49 -5.63 -10.62 -7.02
CA VAL A 49 -4.39 -9.86 -6.91
C VAL A 49 -3.99 -9.37 -8.30
N ILE A 50 -3.96 -8.06 -8.46
CA ILE A 50 -3.63 -7.42 -9.74
C ILE A 50 -2.20 -6.88 -9.64
N PRO A 51 -1.24 -7.42 -10.42
CA PRO A 51 0.11 -6.85 -10.47
C PRO A 51 0.08 -5.52 -11.23
N MET A 52 0.72 -4.50 -10.66
CA MET A 52 0.68 -3.14 -11.19
C MET A 52 2.06 -2.61 -11.53
N ARG A 53 3.07 -2.95 -10.75
CA ARG A 53 4.49 -2.68 -11.03
C ARG A 53 5.28 -3.95 -10.76
N ALA A 54 6.37 -4.16 -11.49
CA ALA A 54 7.29 -5.24 -11.15
C ALA A 54 7.94 -4.97 -9.79
N GLU A 55 8.25 -6.02 -9.05
CA GLU A 55 8.81 -5.88 -7.69
C GLU A 55 10.15 -5.14 -7.67
N ASN A 56 10.92 -5.18 -8.76
CA ASN A 56 12.18 -4.45 -8.87
C ASN A 56 12.02 -3.01 -9.36
N GLU A 57 10.81 -2.57 -9.68
CA GLU A 57 10.54 -1.16 -9.98
C GLU A 57 10.39 -0.37 -8.70
N ILE A 58 10.95 0.85 -8.69
CA ILE A 58 10.73 1.80 -7.58
C ILE A 58 9.26 2.23 -7.62
N GLY A 59 8.58 2.12 -6.48
CA GLY A 59 7.17 2.49 -6.38
C GLY A 59 6.96 4.00 -6.27
N ALA A 60 5.70 4.40 -6.20
CA ALA A 60 5.27 5.77 -5.92
C ALA A 60 4.09 5.72 -4.93
N HIS A 61 4.31 5.07 -3.79
CA HIS A 61 3.25 4.83 -2.80
C HIS A 61 3.62 5.31 -1.39
N ASP A 62 4.90 5.53 -1.11
CA ASP A 62 5.37 6.00 0.19
C ASP A 62 6.73 6.68 0.05
N ASN A 63 6.72 8.00 0.03
CA ASN A 63 7.92 8.80 -0.14
C ASN A 63 8.57 9.24 1.19
N PHE A 64 8.06 8.77 2.33
CA PHE A 64 8.68 9.06 3.60
C PHE A 64 10.06 8.42 3.70
N ILE A 65 10.98 9.08 4.43
CA ILE A 65 12.35 8.61 4.60
C ILE A 65 12.37 7.51 5.67
N VAL A 66 13.11 6.45 5.38
CA VAL A 66 13.34 5.37 6.35
C VAL A 66 14.14 5.93 7.52
N PRO A 67 13.70 5.74 8.78
CA PRO A 67 14.41 6.27 9.93
C PRO A 67 15.88 5.84 9.97
N GLY A 68 16.77 6.82 10.14
CA GLY A 68 18.20 6.58 10.18
C GLY A 68 18.89 6.41 8.83
N GLU A 69 18.14 6.52 7.74
CA GLU A 69 18.66 6.33 6.37
C GLU A 69 18.42 7.56 5.53
N LYS A 70 19.00 7.58 4.34
CA LYS A 70 18.82 8.67 3.36
C LYS A 70 17.92 8.25 2.20
N THR A 71 17.25 7.12 2.30
CA THR A 71 16.40 6.57 1.24
C THR A 71 14.94 6.62 1.66
N SER A 72 14.05 6.74 0.68
CA SER A 72 12.61 6.66 0.90
C SER A 72 12.13 5.21 0.85
N TYR A 73 10.98 4.95 1.46
CA TYR A 73 10.34 3.64 1.38
C TYR A 73 10.00 3.22 -0.05
N ASN A 74 9.75 4.18 -0.95
CA ASN A 74 9.53 3.85 -2.37
C ASN A 74 10.68 3.06 -2.98
N ARG A 75 11.90 3.28 -2.52
CA ARG A 75 13.12 2.68 -3.09
C ARG A 75 13.49 1.34 -2.46
N CYS A 76 12.85 0.96 -1.37
CA CYS A 76 13.21 -0.25 -0.62
C CYS A 76 12.00 -1.06 -0.14
N SER A 77 10.84 -0.90 -0.79
CA SER A 77 9.64 -1.61 -0.37
C SER A 77 8.80 -2.08 -1.54
N ILE A 78 7.90 -3.02 -1.24
CA ILE A 78 6.81 -3.42 -2.12
C ILE A 78 5.53 -2.88 -1.51
N GLY A 79 4.79 -2.08 -2.28
CA GLY A 79 3.50 -1.53 -1.87
C GLY A 79 2.36 -2.44 -2.29
N ILE A 80 1.56 -2.85 -1.33
CA ILE A 80 0.35 -3.64 -1.55
C ILE A 80 -0.83 -2.77 -1.13
N CYS A 81 -1.76 -2.54 -2.05
CA CYS A 81 -2.98 -1.77 -1.78
C CYS A 81 -4.19 -2.71 -1.83
N TYR A 82 -5.08 -2.63 -0.86
CA TYR A 82 -6.36 -3.33 -0.95
C TYR A 82 -7.49 -2.35 -1.26
N GLU A 83 -8.47 -2.83 -2.02
CA GLU A 83 -9.67 -2.06 -2.37
C GLU A 83 -10.54 -1.88 -1.14
N GLY A 84 -10.79 -0.63 -0.73
CA GLY A 84 -11.61 -0.31 0.42
C GLY A 84 -10.96 0.69 1.37
N GLY A 85 -11.21 0.52 2.65
CA GLY A 85 -10.66 1.34 3.73
C GLY A 85 -11.63 2.37 4.29
N LEU A 86 -12.80 2.57 3.66
CA LEU A 86 -13.83 3.49 4.17
C LEU A 86 -15.18 2.76 4.29
N ASP A 87 -15.94 3.13 5.31
CA ASP A 87 -17.31 2.64 5.45
C ASP A 87 -18.27 3.36 4.48
N LYS A 88 -19.55 3.02 4.54
CA LYS A 88 -20.58 3.61 3.66
C LYS A 88 -20.72 5.12 3.81
N ASN A 89 -20.26 5.67 4.92
CA ASN A 89 -20.32 7.11 5.22
C ASN A 89 -18.99 7.82 4.92
N GLY A 90 -18.01 7.11 4.37
CA GLY A 90 -16.70 7.67 4.06
C GLY A 90 -15.76 7.75 5.27
N LYS A 91 -16.09 7.09 6.37
CA LYS A 91 -15.23 7.04 7.55
C LYS A 91 -14.28 5.86 7.46
N ALA A 92 -13.11 6.03 8.01
CA ALA A 92 -12.09 4.99 8.00
C ALA A 92 -12.55 3.74 8.73
N LYS A 93 -12.32 2.59 8.09
CA LYS A 93 -12.71 1.28 8.60
C LYS A 93 -11.83 0.22 7.96
N ASP A 94 -11.54 -0.84 8.70
CA ASP A 94 -10.93 -2.03 8.10
C ASP A 94 -12.02 -2.80 7.36
N THR A 95 -12.08 -2.59 6.05
CA THR A 95 -13.12 -3.18 5.18
C THR A 95 -12.64 -4.44 4.48
N ARG A 96 -11.47 -4.99 4.86
CA ARG A 96 -10.92 -6.16 4.19
C ARG A 96 -11.88 -7.33 4.30
N THR A 97 -12.23 -7.91 3.14
CA THR A 97 -13.02 -9.14 3.10
C THR A 97 -12.15 -10.33 3.50
N ASP A 98 -12.77 -11.47 3.81
CA ASP A 98 -12.02 -12.69 4.10
C ASP A 98 -11.17 -13.10 2.90
N ALA A 99 -11.69 -12.94 1.67
CA ALA A 99 -10.96 -13.20 0.45
C ALA A 99 -9.72 -12.29 0.31
N GLN A 100 -9.85 -11.02 0.66
CA GLN A 100 -8.72 -10.08 0.65
C GLN A 100 -7.67 -10.44 1.70
N LYS A 101 -8.09 -10.80 2.91
CA LYS A 101 -7.17 -11.20 3.98
C LYS A 101 -6.38 -12.43 3.60
N LYS A 102 -7.03 -13.42 2.99
CA LYS A 102 -6.37 -14.65 2.52
C LYS A 102 -5.37 -14.34 1.41
N ALA A 103 -5.80 -13.58 0.40
CA ALA A 103 -4.95 -13.22 -0.73
C ALA A 103 -3.74 -12.39 -0.28
N MET A 104 -3.94 -11.45 0.64
CA MET A 104 -2.86 -10.63 1.19
C MET A 104 -1.84 -11.47 1.93
N ARG A 105 -2.30 -12.39 2.78
CA ARG A 105 -1.42 -13.29 3.54
C ARG A 105 -0.58 -14.16 2.61
N GLU A 106 -1.20 -14.73 1.58
CA GLU A 106 -0.48 -15.57 0.60
C GLU A 106 0.54 -14.75 -0.19
N LEU A 107 0.15 -13.54 -0.63
CA LEU A 107 1.04 -12.64 -1.36
C LEU A 107 2.24 -12.22 -0.51
N VAL A 108 2.01 -11.85 0.74
CA VAL A 108 3.08 -11.48 1.68
C VAL A 108 4.05 -12.65 1.88
N GLN A 109 3.53 -13.86 2.06
CA GLN A 109 4.38 -15.05 2.19
C GLN A 109 5.24 -15.27 0.96
N ASP A 110 4.67 -15.15 -0.24
CA ASP A 110 5.40 -15.31 -1.50
C ASP A 110 6.51 -14.26 -1.63
N ILE A 111 6.21 -13.01 -1.30
CA ILE A 111 7.20 -11.92 -1.34
C ILE A 111 8.34 -12.19 -0.35
N CYS A 112 8.02 -12.65 0.85
CA CYS A 112 9.03 -12.99 1.86
C CYS A 112 9.92 -14.16 1.43
N HIS A 113 9.43 -15.05 0.57
CA HIS A 113 10.26 -16.13 0.00
C HIS A 113 11.21 -15.63 -1.06
N ARG A 114 10.86 -14.53 -1.75
CA ARG A 114 11.68 -13.98 -2.84
C ARG A 114 12.67 -12.91 -2.41
N HIS A 115 12.42 -12.28 -1.28
CA HIS A 115 13.20 -11.13 -0.80
C HIS A 115 13.46 -11.22 0.70
N ASP A 116 14.53 -10.58 1.15
CA ASP A 116 14.88 -10.50 2.58
C ASP A 116 14.09 -9.39 3.25
N ILE A 117 12.82 -9.62 3.48
CA ILE A 117 11.93 -8.64 4.10
C ILE A 117 12.22 -8.55 5.60
N ILE A 118 12.50 -7.35 6.06
CA ILE A 118 12.81 -7.06 7.47
C ILE A 118 11.53 -6.83 8.27
N ASP A 119 10.55 -6.13 7.67
CA ASP A 119 9.32 -5.77 8.38
C ASP A 119 8.18 -5.54 7.40
N ILE A 120 6.97 -5.66 7.92
CA ILE A 120 5.72 -5.42 7.20
C ILE A 120 5.01 -4.29 7.95
N LEU A 121 4.78 -3.17 7.26
CA LEU A 121 4.26 -1.96 7.86
C LEU A 121 2.96 -1.54 7.16
N GLY A 122 2.09 -0.85 7.89
CA GLY A 122 1.04 -0.06 7.29
C GLY A 122 1.61 1.29 6.84
N HIS A 123 0.98 1.95 5.88
CA HIS A 123 1.44 3.28 5.44
C HIS A 123 1.51 4.26 6.62
N ARG A 124 0.56 4.16 7.54
CA ARG A 124 0.53 4.96 8.76
C ARG A 124 1.79 4.81 9.61
N ASP A 125 2.39 3.62 9.63
CA ASP A 125 3.58 3.33 10.44
C ASP A 125 4.84 4.01 9.88
N THR A 126 4.83 4.43 8.62
CA THR A 126 5.96 5.10 7.96
C THR A 126 5.88 6.62 8.10
N SER A 127 4.71 7.15 8.43
CA SER A 127 4.50 8.60 8.56
C SER A 127 5.18 9.14 9.83
N PRO A 128 5.78 10.33 9.77
CA PRO A 128 6.33 10.96 10.98
C PRO A 128 5.21 11.39 11.93
N ASP A 129 5.49 11.39 13.22
CA ASP A 129 4.60 11.91 14.25
C ASP A 129 4.64 13.44 14.23
N LYS A 130 3.76 14.06 13.46
CA LYS A 130 3.79 15.50 13.20
C LYS A 130 3.38 16.37 14.39
N ASN A 131 2.54 15.83 15.28
CA ASN A 131 2.07 16.59 16.43
C ASN A 131 2.85 16.31 17.72
N GLY A 132 3.80 15.39 17.69
CA GLY A 132 4.71 15.11 18.81
C GLY A 132 4.06 14.41 19.99
N ASN A 133 2.88 13.80 19.83
CA ASN A 133 2.18 13.15 20.96
C ASN A 133 2.59 11.68 21.16
N GLY A 134 3.51 11.16 20.36
CA GLY A 134 3.95 9.78 20.41
C GLY A 134 3.03 8.81 19.67
N ILE A 135 1.97 9.30 19.04
CA ILE A 135 0.99 8.50 18.30
C ILE A 135 0.91 9.04 16.88
N VAL A 136 1.14 8.18 15.88
CA VAL A 136 0.97 8.57 14.48
C VAL A 136 -0.52 8.59 14.17
N GLU A 137 -1.01 9.78 13.87
CA GLU A 137 -2.41 9.99 13.52
C GLU A 137 -2.67 9.52 12.08
N LYS A 138 -3.92 9.24 11.79
CA LYS A 138 -4.32 8.75 10.50
C LYS A 138 -4.06 9.75 9.35
N CYS A 139 -4.06 11.03 9.67
CA CYS A 139 -3.85 12.11 8.70
C CYS A 139 -2.38 12.53 8.59
N GLU A 140 -1.47 11.93 9.31
CA GLU A 140 -0.03 12.24 9.32
C GLU A 140 0.78 11.52 8.25
#